data_579ea0562bb57813eb2204d42a8c46d5
#
_entry.id   579ea0562bb57813eb2204d42a8c46d5
#
_cell.length_a   1.000
_cell.length_b   1.000
_cell.length_c   1.000
_cell.angle_alpha   90.00
_cell.angle_beta   90.00
_cell.angle_gamma   90.00
#
_symmetry.space_group_name_H-M   'P 1'
#
loop_
_entity.id
_entity.type
_entity.pdbx_description
1 polymer ?
#
loop_
_entity_poly.entity_id
_entity_poly.type
_entity_poly.pdbx_seq_one_letter_code
_entity_poly.pdbx_strand_id
1 'polypeptide(L)'
;MKRNTESAFKWIVGILQRHNVSFQISGGFAARLYGSNRELADIDIGIPDDAFEVIYPDIKSFITHGPEHYKDNEWDLKLMTLKYEGQVIDLCGRDTIRIFDKQTKEWIPAHRDLTISEDKEVYGIMVPVIPKEALIAYKKKILREVDIADINALENLV
;
A
#
# COMPACT_ATOMS: atom_id res chain seq x y z
N MET A 1 -5.49 -20.46 9.06
CA MET A 1 -4.18 -20.65 8.43
C MET A 1 -3.21 -19.60 8.96
N LYS A 2 -2.03 -20.03 9.33
CA LYS A 2 -0.99 -19.09 9.75
C LYS A 2 -0.53 -18.24 8.56
N ARG A 3 -0.38 -16.95 8.79
CA ARG A 3 -0.02 -15.97 7.77
C ARG A 3 1.43 -16.17 7.31
N ASN A 4 1.63 -16.21 5.98
CA ASN A 4 2.96 -16.26 5.37
C ASN A 4 3.20 -15.00 4.53
N THR A 5 3.69 -13.97 5.17
CA THR A 5 3.89 -12.66 4.56
C THR A 5 4.92 -12.69 3.43
N GLU A 6 6.03 -13.40 3.60
CA GLU A 6 7.05 -13.50 2.57
C GLU A 6 6.50 -14.15 1.29
N SER A 7 5.81 -15.27 1.42
CA SER A 7 5.23 -15.98 0.28
C SER A 7 4.21 -15.11 -0.45
N ALA A 8 3.33 -14.45 0.28
CA ALA A 8 2.32 -13.57 -0.29
C ALA A 8 2.95 -12.38 -1.01
N PHE A 9 3.96 -11.77 -0.41
CA PHE A 9 4.69 -10.65 -1.02
C PHE A 9 5.34 -11.06 -2.34
N LYS A 10 6.07 -12.17 -2.34
CA LYS A 10 6.72 -12.67 -3.56
C LYS A 10 5.70 -13.02 -4.65
N TRP A 11 4.57 -13.59 -4.26
CA TRP A 11 3.52 -13.96 -5.20
C TRP A 11 2.95 -12.73 -5.90
N ILE A 12 2.52 -11.71 -5.15
CA ILE A 12 1.89 -10.54 -5.76
C ILE A 12 2.90 -9.69 -6.55
N VAL A 13 4.09 -9.49 -6.04
CA VAL A 13 5.15 -8.74 -6.75
C VAL A 13 5.50 -9.45 -8.06
N GLY A 14 5.60 -10.77 -8.05
CA GLY A 14 5.85 -11.55 -9.26
C GLY A 14 4.79 -11.33 -10.34
N ILE A 15 3.51 -11.27 -9.96
CA ILE A 15 2.41 -11.00 -10.88
C ILE A 15 2.52 -9.59 -11.46
N LEU A 16 2.74 -8.59 -10.61
CA LEU A 16 2.87 -7.20 -11.06
C LEU A 16 4.03 -7.04 -12.03
N GLN A 17 5.18 -7.66 -11.74
CA GLN A 17 6.35 -7.60 -12.61
C GLN A 17 6.14 -8.30 -13.94
N ARG A 18 5.50 -9.47 -13.95
CA ARG A 18 5.22 -10.20 -15.22
C ARG A 18 4.33 -9.40 -16.17
N HIS A 19 3.43 -8.60 -15.62
CA HIS A 19 2.52 -7.78 -16.42
C HIS A 19 3.04 -6.36 -16.68
N ASN A 20 4.27 -6.06 -16.25
CA ASN A 20 4.87 -4.72 -16.36
C ASN A 20 3.98 -3.63 -15.74
N VAL A 21 3.31 -3.96 -14.65
CA VAL A 21 2.49 -3.00 -13.90
C VAL A 21 3.39 -2.18 -12.99
N SER A 22 3.31 -0.85 -13.10
CA SER A 22 3.96 0.05 -12.15
C SER A 22 3.34 -0.11 -10.78
N PHE A 23 4.16 -0.18 -9.73
CA PHE A 23 3.64 -0.31 -8.38
C PHE A 23 4.55 0.37 -7.38
N GLN A 24 4.03 0.60 -6.19
CA GLN A 24 4.81 1.19 -5.10
C GLN A 24 4.31 0.61 -3.77
N ILE A 25 5.23 0.09 -2.96
CA ILE A 25 4.91 -0.37 -1.61
C ILE A 25 4.63 0.85 -0.73
N SER A 26 3.55 0.82 0.04
CA SER A 26 3.15 1.93 0.89
C SER A 26 2.55 1.44 2.21
N GLY A 27 1.88 2.34 2.95
CA GLY A 27 1.16 2.02 4.17
C GLY A 27 2.03 1.49 5.30
N GLY A 28 1.45 0.64 6.14
CA GLY A 28 2.14 0.07 7.30
C GLY A 28 3.31 -0.82 6.94
N PHE A 29 3.24 -1.52 5.81
CA PHE A 29 4.36 -2.34 5.35
C PHE A 29 5.57 -1.47 5.01
N ALA A 30 5.37 -0.35 4.29
CA ALA A 30 6.44 0.60 4.02
C ALA A 30 7.01 1.17 5.32
N ALA A 31 6.15 1.51 6.28
CA ALA A 31 6.61 2.00 7.58
C ALA A 31 7.55 1.01 8.27
N ARG A 32 7.24 -0.29 8.20
CA ARG A 32 8.13 -1.32 8.74
C ARG A 32 9.48 -1.37 8.02
N LEU A 33 9.46 -1.20 6.71
CA LEU A 33 10.71 -1.18 5.93
C LEU A 33 11.60 0.01 6.32
N TYR A 34 11.00 1.09 6.80
CA TYR A 34 11.73 2.26 7.30
C TYR A 34 12.02 2.22 8.80
N GLY A 35 11.64 1.15 9.49
CA GLY A 35 12.04 0.93 10.86
C GLY A 35 10.93 0.94 11.91
N SER A 36 9.68 1.12 11.52
CA SER A 36 8.56 0.92 12.45
C SER A 36 8.49 -0.55 12.85
N ASN A 37 8.32 -0.82 14.14
CA ASN A 37 8.20 -2.20 14.62
C ASN A 37 6.76 -2.58 15.00
N ARG A 38 5.78 -1.76 14.59
CA ARG A 38 4.37 -2.06 14.78
C ARG A 38 4.03 -3.35 14.02
N GLU A 39 3.15 -4.17 14.59
CA GLU A 39 2.74 -5.40 13.94
C GLU A 39 2.12 -5.13 12.56
N LEU A 40 2.52 -5.93 11.57
CA LEU A 40 2.00 -5.83 10.22
C LEU A 40 0.59 -6.41 10.14
N ALA A 41 -0.37 -5.62 9.65
CA ALA A 41 -1.72 -6.11 9.34
C ALA A 41 -1.79 -6.55 7.88
N ASP A 42 -1.49 -5.64 6.95
CA ASP A 42 -1.70 -5.83 5.52
C ASP A 42 -0.44 -5.45 4.75
N ILE A 43 -0.31 -6.03 3.55
CA ILE A 43 0.64 -5.52 2.55
C ILE A 43 -0.12 -4.50 1.71
N ASP A 44 0.32 -3.24 1.71
CA ASP A 44 -0.29 -2.17 0.93
C ASP A 44 0.54 -1.84 -0.30
N ILE A 45 -0.09 -1.92 -1.48
CA ILE A 45 0.60 -1.66 -2.75
C ILE A 45 -0.25 -0.70 -3.58
N GLY A 46 0.34 0.41 -4.00
CA GLY A 46 -0.28 1.34 -4.94
C GLY A 46 -0.03 0.92 -6.38
N ILE A 47 -1.07 0.94 -7.21
CA ILE A 47 -0.99 0.64 -8.64
C ILE A 47 -1.84 1.65 -9.42
N PRO A 48 -1.64 1.79 -10.74
CA PRO A 48 -2.54 2.60 -11.56
C PRO A 48 -3.97 2.04 -11.53
N ASP A 49 -4.96 2.92 -11.64
CA ASP A 49 -6.37 2.52 -11.58
C ASP A 49 -6.75 1.53 -12.70
N ASP A 50 -6.09 1.60 -13.86
CA ASP A 50 -6.36 0.69 -14.97
C ASP A 50 -5.62 -0.65 -14.88
N ALA A 51 -4.73 -0.82 -13.92
CA ALA A 51 -3.94 -2.05 -13.77
C ALA A 51 -4.74 -3.21 -13.17
N PHE A 52 -5.82 -2.94 -12.46
CA PHE A 52 -6.62 -3.99 -11.82
C PHE A 52 -7.11 -5.03 -12.83
N GLU A 53 -7.56 -4.57 -14.00
CA GLU A 53 -8.08 -5.47 -15.03
C GLU A 53 -6.97 -6.31 -15.68
N VAL A 54 -5.76 -5.75 -15.75
CA VAL A 54 -4.61 -6.44 -16.35
C VAL A 54 -4.23 -7.68 -15.55
N ILE A 55 -4.23 -7.58 -14.22
CA ILE A 55 -3.81 -8.68 -13.34
C ILE A 55 -4.96 -9.58 -12.88
N TYR A 56 -6.20 -9.18 -13.13
CA TYR A 56 -7.41 -9.88 -12.64
C TYR A 56 -7.41 -11.39 -12.92
N PRO A 57 -7.07 -11.85 -14.14
CA PRO A 57 -7.11 -13.29 -14.40
C PRO A 57 -6.21 -14.12 -13.49
N ASP A 58 -5.08 -13.56 -13.04
CA ASP A 58 -4.12 -14.30 -12.22
C ASP A 58 -4.47 -14.29 -10.72
N ILE A 59 -5.34 -13.37 -10.29
CA ILE A 59 -5.59 -13.16 -8.87
C ILE A 59 -7.02 -13.38 -8.45
N LYS A 60 -7.93 -13.60 -9.41
CA LYS A 60 -9.38 -13.65 -9.13
C LYS A 60 -9.77 -14.65 -8.03
N SER A 61 -9.08 -15.78 -7.94
CA SER A 61 -9.38 -16.82 -6.95
C SER A 61 -9.01 -16.39 -5.51
N PHE A 62 -8.24 -15.33 -5.36
CA PHE A 62 -7.74 -14.86 -4.07
C PHE A 62 -8.40 -13.57 -3.62
N ILE A 63 -9.33 -13.01 -4.42
CA ILE A 63 -10.00 -11.75 -4.11
C ILE A 63 -11.02 -11.96 -3.00
N THR A 64 -10.94 -11.13 -1.97
CA THR A 64 -11.92 -11.08 -0.88
C THR A 64 -12.81 -9.86 -0.96
N HIS A 65 -12.38 -8.80 -1.70
CA HIS A 65 -13.14 -7.58 -1.88
C HIS A 65 -12.72 -6.87 -3.17
N GLY A 66 -13.67 -6.37 -3.92
CA GLY A 66 -13.42 -5.58 -5.13
C GLY A 66 -12.92 -6.41 -6.32
N PRO A 67 -12.32 -5.76 -7.34
CA PRO A 67 -12.01 -4.34 -7.42
C PRO A 67 -13.26 -3.47 -7.54
N GLU A 68 -13.33 -2.44 -6.73
CA GLU A 68 -14.44 -1.48 -6.79
C GLU A 68 -14.07 -0.15 -6.12
N HIS A 69 -14.91 0.84 -6.32
CA HIS A 69 -14.79 2.09 -5.60
C HIS A 69 -15.12 1.85 -4.12
N TYR A 70 -14.24 2.32 -3.25
CA TYR A 70 -14.37 2.19 -1.80
C TYR A 70 -14.23 3.56 -1.15
N LYS A 71 -15.10 3.85 -0.18
CA LYS A 71 -15.02 5.10 0.56
C LYS A 71 -15.36 4.86 2.02
N ASP A 72 -14.51 5.37 2.91
CA ASP A 72 -14.74 5.38 4.35
C ASP A 72 -14.42 6.78 4.91
N ASN A 73 -14.08 6.87 6.20
CA ASN A 73 -13.78 8.15 6.84
C ASN A 73 -12.42 8.73 6.42
N GLU A 74 -11.52 7.93 5.89
CA GLU A 74 -10.16 8.33 5.54
C GLU A 74 -9.88 8.28 4.05
N TRP A 75 -10.46 7.32 3.32
CA TRP A 75 -10.11 7.04 1.92
C TRP A 75 -11.32 7.04 1.00
N ASP A 76 -11.06 7.44 -0.23
CA ASP A 76 -11.97 7.39 -1.36
C ASP A 76 -11.12 6.98 -2.57
N LEU A 77 -11.21 5.70 -2.97
CA LEU A 77 -10.29 5.14 -3.96
C LEU A 77 -10.87 3.87 -4.60
N LYS A 78 -10.22 3.43 -5.68
CA LYS A 78 -10.44 2.09 -6.22
C LYS A 78 -9.59 1.11 -5.42
N LEU A 79 -10.22 0.07 -4.87
CA LEU A 79 -9.59 -0.86 -3.93
C LEU A 79 -9.90 -2.30 -4.32
N MET A 80 -8.89 -3.16 -4.19
CA MET A 80 -9.07 -4.61 -4.27
C MET A 80 -8.26 -5.25 -3.14
N THR A 81 -8.93 -6.11 -2.38
CA THR A 81 -8.30 -6.83 -1.28
C THR A 81 -8.16 -8.29 -1.65
N LEU A 82 -6.98 -8.84 -1.41
CA LEU A 82 -6.64 -10.23 -1.67
C LEU A 82 -6.25 -10.90 -0.37
N LYS A 83 -6.35 -12.22 -0.34
CA LYS A 83 -5.79 -13.02 0.74
C LYS A 83 -5.04 -14.20 0.14
N TYR A 84 -3.76 -14.31 0.44
CA TYR A 84 -2.90 -15.38 -0.05
C TYR A 84 -2.09 -15.94 1.12
N GLU A 85 -2.21 -17.25 1.33
CA GLU A 85 -1.55 -17.95 2.46
C GLU A 85 -1.74 -17.21 3.79
N GLY A 86 -2.97 -16.80 4.05
CA GLY A 86 -3.35 -16.13 5.29
C GLY A 86 -2.99 -14.65 5.38
N GLN A 87 -2.24 -14.11 4.40
CA GLN A 87 -1.83 -12.70 4.40
C GLN A 87 -2.78 -11.86 3.56
N VAL A 88 -3.30 -10.77 4.14
CA VAL A 88 -4.11 -9.79 3.44
C VAL A 88 -3.21 -8.85 2.63
N ILE A 89 -3.61 -8.58 1.40
CA ILE A 89 -2.95 -7.65 0.48
C ILE A 89 -4.00 -6.66 0.00
N ASP A 90 -3.73 -5.37 0.17
CA ASP A 90 -4.57 -4.31 -0.37
C ASP A 90 -3.89 -3.67 -1.57
N LEU A 91 -4.55 -3.75 -2.73
CA LEU A 91 -4.12 -3.06 -3.94
C LEU A 91 -4.95 -1.78 -4.07
N CYS A 92 -4.26 -0.66 -4.06
CA CYS A 92 -4.87 0.67 -4.00
C CYS A 92 -4.62 1.43 -5.29
N GLY A 93 -5.70 1.87 -5.97
CA GLY A 93 -5.58 2.73 -7.15
C GLY A 93 -5.03 4.10 -6.76
N ARG A 94 -4.02 4.59 -7.50
CA ARG A 94 -3.32 5.84 -7.13
C ARG A 94 -3.64 7.01 -8.04
N ASP A 95 -4.46 6.82 -9.06
CA ASP A 95 -4.73 7.91 -10.02
C ASP A 95 -5.85 8.85 -9.55
N THR A 96 -6.93 8.31 -9.01
CA THR A 96 -8.10 9.07 -8.60
C THR A 96 -8.34 9.06 -7.08
N ILE A 97 -7.37 8.57 -6.33
CA ILE A 97 -7.49 8.48 -4.87
C ILE A 97 -7.64 9.86 -4.23
N ARG A 98 -8.53 9.92 -3.25
CA ARG A 98 -8.70 11.06 -2.36
C ARG A 98 -8.59 10.59 -0.92
N ILE A 99 -8.09 11.46 -0.06
CA ILE A 99 -8.01 11.19 1.37
C ILE A 99 -8.65 12.35 2.14
N PHE A 100 -9.13 12.04 3.35
CA PHE A 100 -9.63 13.07 4.25
C PHE A 100 -8.46 13.61 5.07
N ASP A 101 -8.13 14.89 4.85
CA ASP A 101 -7.07 15.58 5.58
C ASP A 101 -7.65 16.07 6.92
N LYS A 102 -7.22 15.46 8.02
CA LYS A 102 -7.71 15.82 9.35
C LYS A 102 -7.29 17.21 9.80
N GLN A 103 -6.23 17.77 9.22
CA GLN A 103 -5.77 19.12 9.56
C GLN A 103 -6.68 20.20 8.96
N THR A 104 -7.05 20.04 7.69
CA THR A 104 -7.92 20.99 6.99
C THR A 104 -9.40 20.62 7.06
N LYS A 105 -9.70 19.37 7.43
CA LYS A 105 -11.04 18.77 7.44
C LYS A 105 -11.69 18.77 6.07
N GLU A 106 -10.89 18.54 5.05
CA GLU A 106 -11.33 18.48 3.66
C GLU A 106 -10.84 17.21 2.97
N TRP A 107 -11.61 16.73 1.99
CA TRP A 107 -11.16 15.69 1.09
C TRP A 107 -10.21 16.29 0.06
N ILE A 108 -9.03 15.72 -0.08
CA ILE A 108 -8.00 16.20 -0.99
C ILE A 108 -7.54 15.10 -1.94
N PRO A 109 -7.11 15.44 -3.17
CA PRO A 109 -6.46 14.47 -4.04
C PRO A 109 -5.16 13.95 -3.40
N ALA A 110 -4.91 12.67 -3.58
CA ALA A 110 -3.70 12.02 -3.04
C ALA A 110 -3.04 11.11 -4.08
N HIS A 111 -3.18 11.45 -5.37
CA HIS A 111 -2.51 10.71 -6.42
C HIS A 111 -0.99 10.79 -6.23
N ARG A 112 -0.30 9.76 -6.71
CA ARG A 112 1.13 9.65 -6.52
C ARG A 112 1.79 9.21 -7.81
N ASP A 113 2.91 9.85 -8.14
CA ASP A 113 3.76 9.38 -9.23
C ASP A 113 4.54 8.16 -8.74
N LEU A 114 4.17 6.98 -9.22
CA LEU A 114 4.76 5.71 -8.78
C LEU A 114 6.22 5.56 -9.24
N THR A 115 6.70 6.42 -10.15
CA THR A 115 8.09 6.42 -10.57
C THR A 115 9.00 7.14 -9.57
N ILE A 116 8.43 7.96 -8.68
CA ILE A 116 9.18 8.61 -7.61
C ILE A 116 9.15 7.69 -6.40
N SER A 117 10.12 6.78 -6.34
CA SER A 117 10.20 5.74 -5.34
C SER A 117 11.62 5.59 -4.84
N GLU A 118 11.76 4.99 -3.67
CA GLU A 118 13.03 4.53 -3.12
C GLU A 118 13.10 3.01 -3.27
N ASP A 119 14.11 2.50 -3.97
CA ASP A 119 14.26 1.06 -4.17
C ASP A 119 14.81 0.43 -2.89
N LYS A 120 14.16 -0.63 -2.42
CA LYS A 120 14.60 -1.39 -1.26
C LYS A 120 14.58 -2.89 -1.57
N GLU A 121 15.52 -3.61 -0.98
CA GLU A 121 15.51 -5.07 -1.03
C GLU A 121 14.59 -5.62 0.04
N VAL A 122 13.58 -6.39 -0.37
CA VAL A 122 12.60 -6.98 0.52
C VAL A 122 12.50 -8.48 0.19
N TYR A 123 12.83 -9.32 1.14
CA TYR A 123 12.89 -10.78 0.93
C TYR A 123 13.73 -11.15 -0.30
N GLY A 124 14.84 -10.45 -0.52
CA GLY A 124 15.74 -10.69 -1.65
C GLY A 124 15.29 -10.10 -2.99
N ILE A 125 14.24 -9.32 -3.03
CA ILE A 125 13.70 -8.71 -4.25
C ILE A 125 13.79 -7.18 -4.13
N MET A 126 14.33 -6.53 -5.15
CA MET A 126 14.32 -5.06 -5.21
C MET A 126 12.94 -4.58 -5.63
N VAL A 127 12.34 -3.72 -4.80
CA VAL A 127 10.99 -3.19 -5.05
C VAL A 127 10.95 -1.68 -4.82
N PRO A 128 10.09 -0.97 -5.56
CA PRO A 128 9.88 0.46 -5.35
C PRO A 128 9.02 0.68 -4.11
N VAL A 129 9.50 1.55 -3.21
CA VAL A 129 8.81 1.88 -1.96
C VAL A 129 8.56 3.39 -1.94
N ILE A 130 7.43 3.81 -1.39
CA ILE A 130 7.15 5.24 -1.19
C ILE A 130 8.32 5.88 -0.44
N PRO A 131 8.84 7.05 -0.86
CA PRO A 131 9.89 7.72 -0.11
C PRO A 131 9.46 8.01 1.33
N LYS A 132 10.41 7.93 2.26
CA LYS A 132 10.12 8.08 3.70
C LYS A 132 9.40 9.38 4.02
N GLU A 133 9.86 10.51 3.48
CA GLU A 133 9.24 11.81 3.72
C GLU A 133 7.81 11.86 3.18
N ALA A 134 7.57 11.27 2.00
CA ALA A 134 6.24 11.22 1.42
C ALA A 134 5.28 10.37 2.26
N LEU A 135 5.78 9.25 2.79
CA LEU A 135 4.99 8.39 3.69
C LEU A 135 4.62 9.13 4.98
N ILE A 136 5.56 9.83 5.57
CA ILE A 136 5.32 10.62 6.79
C ILE A 136 4.28 11.71 6.51
N ALA A 137 4.44 12.46 5.43
CA ALA A 137 3.50 13.52 5.05
C ALA A 137 2.08 12.98 4.84
N TYR A 138 1.97 11.84 4.17
CA TYR A 138 0.70 11.16 3.93
C TYR A 138 0.03 10.74 5.24
N LYS A 139 0.80 10.11 6.14
CA LYS A 139 0.29 9.65 7.44
C LYS A 139 -0.13 10.81 8.33
N LYS A 140 0.55 11.95 8.26
CA LYS A 140 0.17 13.15 9.02
C LYS A 140 -1.18 13.71 8.61
N LYS A 141 -1.61 13.49 7.38
CA LYS A 141 -2.93 13.92 6.90
C LYS A 141 -4.03 12.99 7.36
N ILE A 142 -3.84 11.69 7.25
CA ILE A 142 -4.83 10.67 7.66
C ILE A 142 -4.93 10.60 9.18
N LEU A 143 -3.80 10.56 9.86
CA LEU A 143 -3.62 10.69 11.31
C LEU A 143 -4.51 9.78 12.16
N ARG A 144 -4.56 8.47 11.84
CA ARG A 144 -5.14 7.45 12.71
C ARG A 144 -4.13 7.15 13.83
N GLU A 145 -4.55 6.42 14.86
CA GLU A 145 -3.64 6.00 15.94
C GLU A 145 -2.42 5.24 15.41
N VAL A 146 -2.63 4.32 14.47
CA VAL A 146 -1.53 3.57 13.85
C VAL A 146 -0.60 4.48 13.07
N ASP A 147 -1.12 5.54 12.46
CA ASP A 147 -0.31 6.52 11.73
C ASP A 147 0.54 7.36 12.68
N ILE A 148 0.00 7.74 13.81
CA ILE A 148 0.76 8.47 14.85
C ILE A 148 1.93 7.61 15.34
N ALA A 149 1.69 6.33 15.60
CA ALA A 149 2.74 5.40 16.01
C ALA A 149 3.83 5.28 14.95
N ASP A 150 3.45 5.13 13.68
CA ASP A 150 4.41 5.03 12.58
C ASP A 150 5.19 6.33 12.40
N ILE A 151 4.53 7.49 12.45
CA ILE A 151 5.18 8.79 12.35
C ILE A 151 6.24 8.93 13.44
N ASN A 152 5.88 8.65 14.68
CA ASN A 152 6.82 8.75 15.80
C ASN A 152 8.03 7.83 15.61
N ALA A 153 7.80 6.59 15.16
CA ALA A 153 8.89 5.66 14.91
C ALA A 153 9.80 6.17 13.79
N LEU A 154 9.25 6.67 12.69
CA LEU A 154 10.03 7.10 11.53
C LEU A 154 10.77 8.43 11.78
N GLU A 155 10.18 9.36 12.51
CA GLU A 155 10.81 10.65 12.81
C GLU A 155 11.90 10.55 13.89
N ASN A 156 11.80 9.56 14.78
CA ASN A 156 12.78 9.35 15.84
C ASN A 156 13.95 8.45 15.45
N LEU A 157 13.91 7.86 14.27
CA LEU A 157 15.00 7.04 13.73
C LEU A 157 16.00 7.96 13.01
N VAL A 158 17.21 7.97 13.51
CA VAL A 158 18.30 8.78 12.96
C VAL A 158 19.12 7.96 11.97
#